data_a6f15f9d2cb4e045fea66631dc046650
#
_entry.id   a6f15f9d2cb4e045fea66631dc046650
#
_cell.length_a   1.000
_cell.length_b   1.000
_cell.length_c   1.000
_cell.angle_alpha   90.00
_cell.angle_beta   90.00
_cell.angle_gamma   90.00
#
_symmetry.space_group_name_H-M   'P 1'
#
loop_
_entity.id
_entity.type
_entity.pdbx_description
1 polymer ?
#
loop_
_entity_poly.entity_id
_entity_poly.type
_entity_poly.pdbx_seq_one_letter_code
_entity_poly.pdbx_strand_id
1 'polypeptide(L)'
;MNSSFWISIFIQRKDGKKVMNYKIVEQVSRKKKSMSGVLRVVMIIFAVLFVVMGITISQAFMLPGFLLAGLYFVFDIFSQKDYEYMMENGQFEIDVIYGKKYRKTAHILELSNLETVAPHWHESVARYKKNGGTEKLKKYDYTSYDEDTPYYTMIIREDGHKIKLLLDLNEELLHAMKTQYPEKVLSLIHI
;
A
#
# COMPACT_ATOMS: atom_id res chain seq x y z
N MET A 1 -3.65 -10.45 12.14
CA MET A 1 -4.71 -10.05 11.18
C MET A 1 -5.39 -8.80 11.71
N ASN A 2 -4.92 -7.63 11.30
CA ASN A 2 -5.50 -6.34 11.69
C ASN A 2 -5.72 -5.52 10.41
N SER A 3 -6.74 -5.90 9.66
CA SER A 3 -7.35 -4.99 8.69
C SER A 3 -8.50 -4.30 9.40
N SER A 4 -8.40 -3.00 9.58
CA SER A 4 -9.51 -2.18 10.09
C SER A 4 -10.34 -1.76 8.90
N PHE A 5 -11.59 -2.16 8.89
CA PHE A 5 -12.55 -1.88 7.84
C PHE A 5 -13.62 -0.91 8.35
N TRP A 6 -13.91 0.13 7.58
CA TRP A 6 -14.97 1.09 7.89
C TRP A 6 -15.82 1.38 6.65
N ILE A 7 -17.13 1.20 6.79
CA ILE A 7 -18.11 1.67 5.80
C ILE A 7 -18.76 2.92 6.35
N SER A 8 -18.61 4.04 5.67
CA SER A 8 -19.37 5.26 5.93
C SER A 8 -20.37 5.47 4.81
N ILE A 9 -21.65 5.39 5.13
CA ILE A 9 -22.74 5.67 4.18
C ILE A 9 -23.21 7.10 4.41
N PHE A 10 -22.98 7.99 3.43
CA PHE A 10 -23.51 9.32 3.45
C PHE A 10 -24.66 9.43 2.43
N ILE A 11 -25.83 9.91 2.89
CA ILE A 11 -26.96 10.20 2.02
C ILE A 11 -26.89 11.69 1.69
N GLN A 12 -26.49 12.03 0.48
CA GLN A 12 -26.55 13.38 -0.02
C GLN A 12 -27.74 13.54 -1.00
N ARG A 13 -28.49 14.62 -0.86
CA ARG A 13 -29.56 15.00 -1.80
C ARG A 13 -28.98 15.92 -2.85
N LYS A 14 -28.84 15.44 -4.08
CA LYS A 14 -28.44 16.24 -5.23
C LYS A 14 -29.57 16.17 -6.26
N ASP A 15 -30.10 17.30 -6.67
CA ASP A 15 -31.14 17.45 -7.71
C ASP A 15 -32.39 16.56 -7.52
N GLY A 16 -32.89 16.44 -6.27
CA GLY A 16 -34.12 15.70 -5.97
C GLY A 16 -33.97 14.16 -6.00
N LYS A 17 -32.85 13.63 -6.44
CA LYS A 17 -32.52 12.20 -6.42
C LYS A 17 -31.69 11.84 -5.19
N LYS A 18 -32.07 10.72 -4.55
CA LYS A 18 -31.33 10.15 -3.43
C LYS A 18 -30.10 9.43 -4.00
N VAL A 19 -28.94 10.09 -3.96
CA VAL A 19 -27.67 9.47 -4.35
C VAL A 19 -27.05 8.86 -3.08
N MET A 20 -26.94 7.55 -3.03
CA MET A 20 -26.22 6.88 -1.96
C MET A 20 -24.71 6.93 -2.32
N ASN A 21 -23.99 7.77 -1.60
CA ASN A 21 -22.54 7.80 -1.68
C ASN A 21 -21.99 6.74 -0.73
N TYR A 22 -21.34 5.76 -1.30
CA TYR A 22 -20.60 4.74 -0.53
C TYR A 22 -19.16 5.20 -0.41
N LYS A 23 -18.68 5.29 0.82
CA LYS A 23 -17.28 5.40 1.12
C LYS A 23 -16.83 4.11 1.78
N ILE A 24 -16.05 3.33 1.09
CA ILE A 24 -15.44 2.10 1.59
C ILE A 24 -13.99 2.39 1.87
N VAL A 25 -13.54 2.09 3.08
CA VAL A 25 -12.15 2.29 3.52
C VAL A 25 -11.61 0.97 4.04
N GLU A 26 -10.52 0.53 3.48
CA GLU A 26 -9.78 -0.66 3.92
C GLU A 26 -8.35 -0.27 4.30
N GLN A 27 -7.91 -0.70 5.48
CA GLN A 27 -6.55 -0.48 5.94
C GLN A 27 -5.77 -1.79 5.93
N VAL A 28 -4.64 -1.79 5.25
CA VAL A 28 -3.73 -2.92 5.10
C VAL A 28 -2.38 -2.59 5.71
N SER A 29 -1.97 -3.37 6.71
CA SER A 29 -0.68 -3.21 7.35
C SER A 29 0.37 -4.08 6.67
N ARG A 30 1.44 -3.46 6.18
CA ARG A 30 2.55 -4.20 5.55
C ARG A 30 3.43 -4.88 6.60
N LYS A 31 3.65 -6.19 6.45
CA LYS A 31 4.62 -6.93 7.25
C LYS A 31 6.04 -6.36 7.04
N LYS A 32 6.78 -6.19 8.13
CA LYS A 32 8.16 -5.70 8.07
C LYS A 32 9.04 -6.73 7.35
N LYS A 33 9.80 -6.26 6.37
CA LYS A 33 10.76 -7.10 5.67
C LYS A 33 11.88 -7.55 6.64
N SER A 34 12.25 -8.83 6.61
CA SER A 34 13.28 -9.43 7.50
C SER A 34 14.60 -8.63 7.53
N MET A 35 15.04 -8.14 6.36
CA MET A 35 16.25 -7.30 6.28
C MET A 35 16.17 -5.99 7.08
N SER A 36 14.98 -5.46 7.34
CA SER A 36 14.84 -4.25 8.16
C SER A 36 15.19 -4.52 9.63
N GLY A 37 14.98 -5.74 10.13
CA GLY A 37 15.37 -6.17 11.47
C GLY A 37 16.89 -6.23 11.64
N VAL A 38 17.58 -6.85 10.69
CA VAL A 38 19.05 -6.94 10.70
C VAL A 38 19.68 -5.56 10.66
N LEU A 39 19.23 -4.69 9.75
CA LEU A 39 19.75 -3.32 9.64
C LEU A 39 19.57 -2.52 10.93
N ARG A 40 18.44 -2.68 11.65
CA ARG A 40 18.23 -2.08 12.96
C ARG A 40 19.26 -2.51 13.98
N VAL A 41 19.49 -3.82 14.10
CA VAL A 41 20.48 -4.35 15.07
C VAL A 41 21.86 -3.80 14.76
N VAL A 42 22.25 -3.80 13.49
CA VAL A 42 23.54 -3.24 13.05
C VAL A 42 23.66 -1.77 13.41
N MET A 43 22.64 -0.94 13.13
CA MET A 43 22.65 0.49 13.45
C MET A 43 22.79 0.73 14.96
N ILE A 44 22.08 -0.05 15.80
CA ILE A 44 22.18 0.06 17.26
C ILE A 44 23.59 -0.31 17.74
N ILE A 45 24.16 -1.42 17.25
CA ILE A 45 25.50 -1.86 17.62
C ILE A 45 26.53 -0.75 17.29
N PHE A 46 26.48 -0.19 16.09
CA PHE A 46 27.41 0.87 15.70
C PHE A 46 27.19 2.16 16.51
N ALA A 47 25.95 2.54 16.80
CA ALA A 47 25.67 3.71 17.64
C ALA A 47 26.28 3.55 19.03
N VAL A 48 26.09 2.38 19.68
CA VAL A 48 26.67 2.09 21.00
C VAL A 48 28.20 2.07 20.94
N LEU A 49 28.78 1.43 19.91
CA LEU A 49 30.25 1.37 19.72
C LEU A 49 30.85 2.79 19.62
N PHE A 50 30.27 3.68 18.83
CA PHE A 50 30.74 5.04 18.67
C PHE A 50 30.61 5.86 19.98
N VAL A 51 29.57 5.65 20.78
CA VAL A 51 29.42 6.29 22.08
C VAL A 51 30.49 5.80 23.04
N VAL A 52 30.76 4.48 23.10
CA VAL A 52 31.85 3.93 23.93
C VAL A 52 33.21 4.48 23.51
N MET A 53 33.51 4.52 22.22
CA MET A 53 34.72 5.14 21.69
C MET A 53 34.83 6.63 22.03
N GLY A 54 33.70 7.32 22.05
CA GLY A 54 33.61 8.73 22.45
C GLY A 54 34.00 8.96 23.90
N ILE A 55 33.67 8.04 24.80
CA ILE A 55 34.04 8.10 26.21
C ILE A 55 35.51 7.69 26.45
N THR A 56 36.00 6.66 25.73
CA THR A 56 37.30 6.04 26.00
C THR A 56 38.45 6.66 25.23
N ILE A 57 38.20 7.13 23.99
CA ILE A 57 39.29 7.60 23.09
C ILE A 57 39.20 9.12 22.89
N SER A 58 38.09 9.63 22.36
CA SER A 58 37.91 11.05 22.09
C SER A 58 36.43 11.38 21.94
N GLN A 59 36.00 12.49 22.57
CA GLN A 59 34.62 12.99 22.48
C GLN A 59 34.13 13.21 21.02
N ALA A 60 35.06 13.41 20.08
CA ALA A 60 34.71 13.53 18.66
C ALA A 60 33.93 12.33 18.09
N PHE A 61 34.16 11.13 18.65
CA PHE A 61 33.42 9.91 18.23
C PHE A 61 31.95 9.87 18.70
N MET A 62 31.56 10.70 19.66
CA MET A 62 30.17 10.78 20.10
C MET A 62 29.25 11.33 19.01
N LEU A 63 29.72 12.26 18.18
CA LEU A 63 28.91 12.90 17.14
C LEU A 63 28.37 11.90 16.12
N PRO A 64 29.16 11.01 15.48
CA PRO A 64 28.65 9.98 14.63
C PRO A 64 27.73 8.98 15.36
N GLY A 65 27.95 8.69 16.65
CA GLY A 65 27.07 7.86 17.46
C GLY A 65 25.66 8.46 17.59
N PHE A 66 25.56 9.75 17.94
CA PHE A 66 24.26 10.43 18.01
C PHE A 66 23.58 10.55 16.64
N LEU A 67 24.36 10.77 15.59
CA LEU A 67 23.83 10.85 14.23
C LEU A 67 23.23 9.51 13.80
N LEU A 68 23.90 8.38 14.07
CA LEU A 68 23.39 7.05 13.82
C LEU A 68 22.13 6.75 14.64
N ALA A 69 22.06 7.17 15.90
CA ALA A 69 20.87 7.04 16.72
C ALA A 69 19.69 7.83 16.13
N GLY A 70 19.93 9.07 15.68
CA GLY A 70 18.92 9.86 14.98
C GLY A 70 18.43 9.21 13.70
N LEU A 71 19.35 8.71 12.86
CA LEU A 71 19.03 7.98 11.64
C LEU A 71 18.23 6.70 11.92
N TYR A 72 18.49 6.00 13.03
CA TYR A 72 17.72 4.86 13.45
C TYR A 72 16.24 5.21 13.66
N PHE A 73 15.94 6.30 14.36
CA PHE A 73 14.56 6.75 14.57
C PHE A 73 13.85 7.09 13.26
N VAL A 74 14.53 7.80 12.36
CA VAL A 74 13.99 8.11 11.03
C VAL A 74 13.72 6.83 10.25
N PHE A 75 14.69 5.92 10.23
CA PHE A 75 14.54 4.63 9.55
C PHE A 75 13.38 3.81 10.12
N ASP A 76 13.20 3.79 11.45
CA ASP A 76 12.11 3.03 12.08
C ASP A 76 10.73 3.55 11.65
N ILE A 77 10.56 4.88 11.62
CA ILE A 77 9.32 5.52 11.17
C ILE A 77 9.01 5.13 9.70
N PHE A 78 10.00 5.29 8.82
CA PHE A 78 9.79 5.01 7.39
C PHE A 78 9.76 3.52 7.02
N SER A 79 10.20 2.63 7.92
CA SER A 79 10.15 1.18 7.73
C SER A 79 8.76 0.60 7.93
N GLN A 80 7.90 1.26 8.71
CA GLN A 80 6.52 0.84 8.93
C GLN A 80 5.63 1.56 7.94
N LYS A 81 5.01 0.78 7.06
CA LYS A 81 4.08 1.29 6.05
C LYS A 81 2.77 0.56 6.19
N ASP A 82 1.72 1.33 6.34
CA ASP A 82 0.35 0.86 6.21
C ASP A 82 -0.24 1.50 4.95
N TYR A 83 -1.18 0.83 4.33
CA TYR A 83 -1.89 1.33 3.17
C TYR A 83 -3.36 1.46 3.51
N GLU A 84 -3.98 2.48 2.98
CA GLU A 84 -5.42 2.67 3.08
C GLU A 84 -5.97 2.82 1.67
N TYR A 85 -6.92 1.95 1.33
CA TYR A 85 -7.65 2.00 0.08
C TYR A 85 -9.00 2.60 0.35
N MET A 86 -9.36 3.59 -0.44
CA MET A 86 -10.61 4.30 -0.32
C MET A 86 -11.33 4.29 -1.67
N MET A 87 -12.57 3.84 -1.67
CA MET A 87 -13.43 3.90 -2.84
C MET A 87 -14.61 4.79 -2.55
N GLU A 88 -14.74 5.87 -3.33
CA GLU A 88 -15.84 6.82 -3.20
C GLU A 88 -16.20 7.42 -4.58
N ASN A 89 -17.49 7.44 -4.94
CA ASN A 89 -18.00 8.11 -6.16
C ASN A 89 -17.28 7.72 -7.47
N GLY A 90 -16.86 6.47 -7.60
CA GLY A 90 -16.13 6.01 -8.81
C GLY A 90 -14.64 6.40 -8.82
N GLN A 91 -14.14 7.00 -7.75
CA GLN A 91 -12.72 7.22 -7.52
C GLN A 91 -12.17 6.15 -6.57
N PHE A 92 -10.92 5.79 -6.80
CA PHE A 92 -10.15 4.88 -5.96
C PHE A 92 -8.88 5.58 -5.52
N GLU A 93 -8.78 5.85 -4.23
CA GLU A 93 -7.65 6.54 -3.63
C GLU A 93 -6.79 5.55 -2.84
N ILE A 94 -5.48 5.71 -2.94
CA ILE A 94 -4.51 4.91 -2.19
C ILE A 94 -3.63 5.85 -1.37
N ASP A 95 -3.73 5.72 -0.06
CA ASP A 95 -2.89 6.42 0.89
C ASP A 95 -1.80 5.52 1.45
N VAL A 96 -0.62 6.07 1.61
CA VAL A 96 0.50 5.44 2.31
C VAL A 96 0.68 6.11 3.66
N ILE A 97 0.61 5.31 4.72
CA ILE A 97 0.75 5.79 6.10
C ILE A 97 2.09 5.30 6.63
N TYR A 98 2.97 6.24 6.96
CA TYR A 98 4.29 5.95 7.51
C TYR A 98 4.28 6.09 9.03
N GLY A 99 4.77 5.06 9.74
CA GLY A 99 4.90 5.06 11.20
C GLY A 99 3.60 5.36 11.94
N LYS A 100 2.44 5.05 11.33
CA LYS A 100 1.09 5.32 11.85
C LYS A 100 0.73 6.81 12.02
N LYS A 101 1.55 7.73 11.54
CA LYS A 101 1.37 9.17 11.75
C LYS A 101 1.33 9.98 10.47
N TYR A 102 2.20 9.67 9.52
CA TYR A 102 2.33 10.45 8.29
C TYR A 102 1.57 9.80 7.16
N ARG A 103 0.47 10.44 6.77
CA ARG A 103 -0.36 10.03 5.63
C ARG A 103 0.08 10.80 4.38
N LYS A 104 0.22 10.08 3.28
CA LYS A 104 0.50 10.65 1.98
C LYS A 104 -0.33 9.92 0.92
N THR A 105 -1.16 10.66 0.19
CA THR A 105 -1.87 10.13 -0.97
C THR A 105 -0.86 9.78 -2.06
N ALA A 106 -0.90 8.53 -2.48
CA ALA A 106 -0.02 7.99 -3.52
C ALA A 106 -0.69 8.04 -4.89
N HIS A 107 -1.97 7.70 -4.96
CA HIS A 107 -2.77 7.71 -6.18
C HIS A 107 -4.21 8.14 -5.91
N ILE A 108 -4.76 8.89 -6.85
CA ILE A 108 -6.21 9.17 -6.98
C ILE A 108 -6.59 8.72 -8.38
N LEU A 109 -7.33 7.63 -8.48
CA LEU A 109 -7.60 6.92 -9.73
C LEU A 109 -9.09 6.98 -10.04
N GLU A 110 -9.44 7.30 -11.27
CA GLU A 110 -10.81 7.16 -11.75
C GLU A 110 -11.06 5.75 -12.23
N LEU A 111 -12.01 5.04 -11.61
CA LEU A 111 -12.36 3.67 -11.97
C LEU A 111 -12.98 3.54 -13.36
N SER A 112 -13.41 4.64 -13.98
CA SER A 112 -13.77 4.68 -15.40
C SER A 112 -12.62 4.25 -16.31
N ASN A 113 -11.36 4.58 -15.92
CA ASN A 113 -10.12 4.26 -16.60
C ASN A 113 -9.56 2.87 -16.25
N LEU A 114 -10.29 2.09 -15.46
CA LEU A 114 -9.93 0.72 -15.11
C LEU A 114 -9.92 -0.17 -16.36
N GLU A 115 -8.84 -0.93 -16.54
CA GLU A 115 -8.77 -1.96 -17.59
C GLU A 115 -9.14 -3.33 -17.03
N THR A 116 -8.52 -3.74 -15.94
CA THR A 116 -8.86 -5.02 -15.27
C THR A 116 -8.38 -5.04 -13.82
N VAL A 117 -9.13 -5.75 -12.97
CA VAL A 117 -8.71 -6.21 -11.65
C VAL A 117 -8.87 -7.72 -11.62
N ALA A 118 -7.80 -8.43 -11.29
CA ALA A 118 -7.84 -9.88 -11.21
C ALA A 118 -6.83 -10.41 -10.19
N PRO A 119 -7.03 -11.63 -9.65
CA PRO A 119 -6.01 -12.30 -8.86
C PRO A 119 -4.69 -12.37 -9.64
N HIS A 120 -3.55 -12.28 -8.95
CA HIS A 120 -2.23 -12.16 -9.59
C HIS A 120 -1.86 -13.33 -10.52
N TRP A 121 -2.49 -14.49 -10.34
CA TRP A 121 -2.27 -15.68 -11.18
C TRP A 121 -3.20 -15.76 -12.38
N HIS A 122 -4.23 -14.90 -12.44
CA HIS A 122 -5.24 -14.95 -13.50
C HIS A 122 -4.65 -14.60 -14.87
N GLU A 123 -5.18 -15.23 -15.92
CA GLU A 123 -4.69 -15.09 -17.30
C GLU A 123 -4.80 -13.64 -17.82
N SER A 124 -5.87 -12.93 -17.46
CA SER A 124 -6.10 -11.54 -17.88
C SER A 124 -4.96 -10.58 -17.53
N VAL A 125 -4.20 -10.88 -16.46
CA VAL A 125 -3.06 -10.08 -15.99
C VAL A 125 -1.71 -10.74 -16.30
N ALA A 126 -1.72 -11.92 -16.91
CA ALA A 126 -0.49 -12.67 -17.22
C ALA A 126 0.47 -11.91 -18.14
N ARG A 127 -0.05 -11.17 -19.13
CA ARG A 127 0.75 -10.36 -20.06
C ARG A 127 1.54 -9.24 -19.38
N TYR A 128 1.14 -8.83 -18.17
CA TYR A 128 1.80 -7.78 -17.39
C TYR A 128 2.74 -8.35 -16.32
N LYS A 129 3.03 -9.64 -16.32
CA LYS A 129 3.99 -10.26 -15.39
C LYS A 129 5.40 -9.80 -15.70
N LYS A 130 6.23 -9.68 -14.65
CA LYS A 130 7.64 -9.27 -14.78
C LYS A 130 8.46 -10.26 -15.60
N ASN A 131 8.20 -11.56 -15.40
CA ASN A 131 8.88 -12.65 -16.09
C ASN A 131 7.85 -13.31 -17.04
N GLY A 132 8.14 -13.27 -18.36
CA GLY A 132 7.28 -13.86 -19.38
C GLY A 132 6.08 -13.02 -19.84
N GLY A 133 5.91 -11.80 -19.31
CA GLY A 133 4.87 -10.89 -19.79
C GLY A 133 5.33 -10.11 -21.04
N THR A 134 4.39 -9.77 -21.92
CA THR A 134 4.65 -9.03 -23.15
C THR A 134 4.70 -7.52 -22.95
N GLU A 135 4.06 -7.01 -21.92
CA GLU A 135 4.03 -5.57 -21.62
C GLU A 135 4.70 -5.25 -20.28
N LYS A 136 5.65 -4.31 -20.28
CA LYS A 136 6.29 -3.82 -19.05
C LYS A 136 5.62 -2.53 -18.63
N LEU A 137 4.89 -2.59 -17.49
CA LEU A 137 4.26 -1.41 -16.89
C LEU A 137 5.02 -0.98 -15.63
N LYS A 138 4.89 0.31 -15.30
CA LYS A 138 5.34 0.83 -14.01
C LYS A 138 4.53 0.15 -12.91
N LYS A 139 5.23 -0.56 -12.02
CA LYS A 139 4.64 -1.36 -10.96
C LYS A 139 4.68 -0.60 -9.64
N TYR A 140 3.55 -0.55 -8.97
CA TYR A 140 3.43 -0.10 -7.59
C TYR A 140 2.89 -1.24 -6.74
N ASP A 141 3.47 -1.43 -5.57
CA ASP A 141 3.20 -2.56 -4.70
C ASP A 141 2.73 -2.05 -3.34
N TYR A 142 1.46 -2.21 -3.07
CA TYR A 142 0.78 -1.78 -1.85
C TYR A 142 0.28 -2.95 -1.01
N THR A 143 0.77 -4.16 -1.26
CA THR A 143 0.38 -5.38 -0.53
C THR A 143 0.97 -5.44 0.88
N SER A 144 0.36 -6.23 1.74
CA SER A 144 0.82 -6.52 3.11
C SER A 144 2.08 -7.38 3.15
N TYR A 145 2.41 -8.11 2.06
CA TYR A 145 3.36 -9.23 2.03
C TYR A 145 2.95 -10.39 2.94
N ASP A 146 1.65 -10.55 3.16
CA ASP A 146 1.12 -11.73 3.82
C ASP A 146 0.99 -12.87 2.80
N GLU A 147 1.67 -14.01 3.07
CA GLU A 147 1.65 -15.17 2.17
C GLU A 147 0.28 -15.84 2.14
N ASP A 148 -0.48 -15.71 3.22
CA ASP A 148 -1.81 -16.30 3.36
C ASP A 148 -2.92 -15.45 2.70
N THR A 149 -2.61 -14.21 2.32
CA THR A 149 -3.58 -13.30 1.71
C THR A 149 -3.34 -13.18 0.20
N PRO A 150 -4.29 -13.62 -0.63
CA PRO A 150 -4.17 -13.47 -2.07
C PRO A 150 -4.23 -12.00 -2.47
N TYR A 151 -3.24 -11.53 -3.22
CA TYR A 151 -3.26 -10.17 -3.74
C TYR A 151 -3.83 -10.11 -5.16
N TYR A 152 -4.39 -8.96 -5.48
CA TYR A 152 -4.96 -8.66 -6.78
C TYR A 152 -4.04 -7.75 -7.58
N THR A 153 -4.08 -7.91 -8.88
CA THR A 153 -3.41 -7.01 -9.82
C THR A 153 -4.46 -6.13 -10.48
N MET A 154 -4.32 -4.82 -10.29
CA MET A 154 -5.15 -3.82 -10.96
C MET A 154 -4.32 -3.16 -12.07
N ILE A 155 -4.89 -3.10 -13.27
CA ILE A 155 -4.36 -2.36 -14.40
C ILE A 155 -5.29 -1.20 -14.67
N ILE A 156 -4.75 0.01 -14.57
CA ILE A 156 -5.53 1.24 -14.70
C ILE A 156 -4.69 2.31 -15.41
N ARG A 157 -5.35 3.27 -16.03
CA ARG A 157 -4.67 4.45 -16.61
C ARG A 157 -4.71 5.62 -15.64
N GLU A 158 -3.53 6.16 -15.38
CA GLU A 158 -3.29 7.37 -14.60
C GLU A 158 -2.51 8.34 -15.50
N ASP A 159 -2.99 9.57 -15.65
CA ASP A 159 -2.38 10.61 -16.48
C ASP A 159 -2.03 10.12 -17.91
N GLY A 160 -2.91 9.33 -18.52
CA GLY A 160 -2.74 8.80 -19.87
C GLY A 160 -1.81 7.57 -19.98
N HIS A 161 -1.13 7.19 -18.90
CA HIS A 161 -0.22 6.04 -18.85
C HIS A 161 -0.84 4.86 -18.12
N LYS A 162 -0.63 3.66 -18.65
CA LYS A 162 -1.02 2.44 -17.93
C LYS A 162 -0.05 2.16 -16.78
N ILE A 163 -0.61 1.90 -15.61
CA ILE A 163 0.13 1.50 -14.42
C ILE A 163 -0.41 0.15 -13.90
N LYS A 164 0.44 -0.53 -13.15
CA LYS A 164 0.13 -1.79 -12.51
C LYS A 164 0.22 -1.64 -11.01
N LEU A 165 -0.89 -1.89 -10.33
CA LEU A 165 -0.98 -1.86 -8.88
C LEU A 165 -1.15 -3.29 -8.35
N LEU A 166 -0.43 -3.61 -7.28
CA LEU A 166 -0.66 -4.83 -6.50
C LEU A 166 -1.33 -4.43 -5.19
N LEU A 167 -2.47 -5.04 -4.89
CA LEU A 167 -3.37 -4.65 -3.81
C LEU A 167 -3.89 -5.90 -3.08
N ASP A 168 -4.03 -5.82 -1.77
CA ASP A 168 -4.76 -6.82 -0.99
C ASP A 168 -6.19 -6.30 -0.82
N LEU A 169 -7.07 -6.70 -1.71
CA LEU A 169 -8.46 -6.24 -1.71
C LEU A 169 -9.33 -7.23 -0.95
N ASN A 170 -10.11 -6.72 0.01
CA ASN A 170 -11.10 -7.52 0.73
C ASN A 170 -12.34 -7.81 -0.14
N GLU A 171 -13.20 -8.70 0.36
CA GLU A 171 -14.39 -9.13 -0.37
C GLU A 171 -15.37 -7.98 -0.62
N GLU A 172 -15.54 -7.07 0.34
CA GLU A 172 -16.48 -5.97 0.23
C GLU A 172 -16.05 -4.96 -0.83
N LEU A 173 -14.75 -4.61 -0.86
CA LEU A 173 -14.21 -3.69 -1.84
C LEU A 173 -14.24 -4.31 -3.24
N LEU A 174 -13.91 -5.59 -3.35
CA LEU A 174 -14.05 -6.35 -4.59
C LEU A 174 -15.49 -6.44 -5.08
N HIS A 175 -16.44 -6.69 -4.17
CA HIS A 175 -17.85 -6.73 -4.49
C HIS A 175 -18.36 -5.38 -4.98
N ALA A 176 -17.98 -4.29 -4.31
CA ALA A 176 -18.33 -2.93 -4.71
C ALA A 176 -17.77 -2.57 -6.10
N MET A 177 -16.49 -2.92 -6.36
CA MET A 177 -15.87 -2.74 -7.67
C MET A 177 -16.56 -3.59 -8.75
N LYS A 178 -16.87 -4.86 -8.44
CA LYS A 178 -17.52 -5.79 -9.37
C LYS A 178 -18.94 -5.35 -9.70
N THR A 179 -19.68 -4.81 -8.74
CA THR A 179 -21.02 -4.26 -8.96
C THR A 179 -21.01 -3.08 -9.93
N GLN A 180 -19.99 -2.23 -9.86
CA GLN A 180 -19.87 -1.07 -10.75
C GLN A 180 -19.25 -1.41 -12.11
N TYR A 181 -18.31 -2.37 -12.14
CA TYR A 181 -17.51 -2.76 -13.31
C TYR A 181 -17.44 -4.28 -13.47
N PRO A 182 -18.56 -4.97 -13.72
CA PRO A 182 -18.65 -6.44 -13.68
C PRO A 182 -17.73 -7.13 -14.68
N GLU A 183 -17.51 -6.54 -15.86
CA GLU A 183 -16.66 -7.12 -16.91
C GLU A 183 -15.16 -6.92 -16.66
N LYS A 184 -14.80 -5.93 -15.82
CA LYS A 184 -13.40 -5.55 -15.57
C LYS A 184 -12.85 -6.14 -14.27
N VAL A 185 -13.71 -6.59 -13.36
CA VAL A 185 -13.33 -7.11 -12.05
C VAL A 185 -13.59 -8.61 -11.98
N LEU A 186 -12.50 -9.36 -12.03
CA LEU A 186 -12.50 -10.81 -11.94
C LEU A 186 -12.15 -11.22 -10.51
N SER A 187 -13.14 -11.63 -9.75
CA SER A 187 -12.96 -12.10 -8.37
C SER A 187 -13.16 -13.61 -8.31
N LEU A 188 -12.50 -14.26 -7.33
CA LEU A 188 -12.69 -15.69 -7.03
C LEU A 188 -14.04 -15.97 -6.36
N ILE A 189 -14.75 -14.92 -5.98
CA ILE A 189 -16.05 -15.04 -5.32
C ILE A 189 -17.06 -15.44 -6.38
N HIS A 190 -17.40 -16.72 -6.39
CA HIS A 190 -18.60 -17.18 -7.06
C HIS A 190 -19.80 -16.62 -6.31
N ILE A 191 -20.54 -15.73 -6.96
CA ILE A 191 -21.86 -15.28 -6.49
C ILE A 191 -22.86 -16.36 -6.78
#